data_8128cd72b197a67eb1617d0a1a143d6c
#
_entry.id   8128cd72b197a67eb1617d0a1a143d6c
#
_cell.length_a   1.000
_cell.length_b   1.000
_cell.length_c   1.000
_cell.angle_alpha   90.00
_cell.angle_beta   90.00
_cell.angle_gamma   90.00
#
_symmetry.space_group_name_H-M   'P 1'
#
loop_
_entity.id
_entity.type
_entity.pdbx_description
1 polymer ?
#
loop_
_entity_poly.entity_id
_entity_poly.type
_entity_poly.pdbx_seq_one_letter_code
_entity_poly.pdbx_strand_id
1 'polypeptide(L)'
;MSILCEVTAVEPLACHTYRIVLKPQQAVRYQPGQYVMAVMGEKDKRPFSLASSPCRQNGGELELHVGAADENPFALEVVEKAKAVLESGEAGFEITEPAGDAWLRESDRPLLLIAGGTGFSYVRSMVDHCISQKIQSPIFIYWGARTPCQLYAHDEMQALAEQHPHITFMPVVEQAEGEWRGKVGNVLEAVMEDFVSLGAYDIYIAGRFEMAGVARDMFCKERGVSRDHLYSDAFAFI
;
A
#
# COMPACT_ATOMS: atom_id res chain seq x y z
N MET A 1 -18.95 9.02 -10.58
CA MET A 1 -18.57 10.46 -10.68
C MET A 1 -17.07 10.57 -10.56
N SER A 2 -16.46 11.58 -11.22
CA SER A 2 -15.05 11.91 -10.99
C SER A 2 -14.93 13.07 -10.02
N ILE A 3 -13.84 13.11 -9.27
CA ILE A 3 -13.49 14.15 -8.33
C ILE A 3 -12.29 14.88 -8.91
N LEU A 4 -12.44 16.19 -9.10
CA LEU A 4 -11.35 17.04 -9.58
C LEU A 4 -10.44 17.43 -8.41
N CYS A 5 -9.13 17.33 -8.62
CA CYS A 5 -8.10 17.61 -7.63
C CYS A 5 -7.08 18.62 -8.15
N GLU A 6 -6.59 19.47 -7.26
CA GLU A 6 -5.30 20.13 -7.41
C GLU A 6 -4.19 19.10 -7.10
N VAL A 7 -3.05 19.21 -7.75
CA VAL A 7 -1.83 18.51 -7.35
C VAL A 7 -0.98 19.47 -6.53
N THR A 8 -0.73 19.14 -5.26
CA THR A 8 0.03 20.01 -4.35
C THR A 8 1.50 19.62 -4.25
N ALA A 9 1.84 18.37 -4.56
CA ALA A 9 3.21 17.90 -4.63
C ALA A 9 3.36 16.68 -5.57
N VAL A 10 4.50 16.59 -6.25
CA VAL A 10 5.01 15.40 -6.94
C VAL A 10 6.48 15.26 -6.57
N GLU A 11 6.78 14.34 -5.66
CA GLU A 11 8.09 14.18 -5.05
C GLU A 11 8.68 12.81 -5.38
N PRO A 12 9.95 12.73 -5.83
CA PRO A 12 10.61 11.44 -5.92
C PRO A 12 10.86 10.86 -4.53
N LEU A 13 10.51 9.60 -4.32
CA LEU A 13 10.85 8.84 -3.11
C LEU A 13 12.16 8.08 -3.31
N ALA A 14 12.12 6.92 -3.93
CA ALA A 14 13.30 6.14 -4.28
C ALA A 14 12.98 5.24 -5.47
N CYS A 15 14.00 4.82 -6.23
CA CYS A 15 13.89 3.84 -7.30
C CYS A 15 12.67 4.04 -8.22
N HIS A 16 12.53 5.22 -8.80
CA HIS A 16 11.42 5.59 -9.71
C HIS A 16 10.02 5.53 -9.07
N THR A 17 9.93 5.59 -7.75
CA THR A 17 8.66 5.76 -7.05
C THR A 17 8.45 7.22 -6.71
N TYR A 18 7.24 7.72 -6.97
CA TYR A 18 6.85 9.10 -6.72
C TYR A 18 5.70 9.18 -5.71
N ARG A 19 5.82 10.14 -4.82
CA ARG A 19 4.73 10.58 -3.95
C ARG A 19 3.95 11.68 -4.67
N ILE A 20 2.66 11.46 -4.89
CA ILE A 20 1.75 12.46 -5.46
C ILE A 20 0.75 12.85 -4.37
N VAL A 21 0.66 14.15 -4.09
CA VAL A 21 -0.30 14.70 -3.14
C VAL A 21 -1.39 15.42 -3.89
N LEU A 22 -2.62 15.02 -3.65
CA LEU A 22 -3.82 15.54 -4.28
C LEU A 22 -4.69 16.27 -3.26
N LYS A 23 -5.18 17.43 -3.63
CA LYS A 23 -6.18 18.17 -2.86
C LYS A 23 -7.51 18.19 -3.62
N PRO A 24 -8.45 17.30 -3.25
CA PRO A 24 -9.75 17.24 -3.88
C PRO A 24 -10.55 18.53 -3.68
N GLN A 25 -11.34 18.94 -4.67
CA GLN A 25 -12.25 20.09 -4.56
C GLN A 25 -13.47 19.84 -3.66
N GLN A 26 -13.69 18.60 -3.28
CA GLN A 26 -14.74 18.17 -2.35
C GLN A 26 -14.19 17.20 -1.32
N ALA A 27 -14.84 17.12 -0.16
CA ALA A 27 -14.42 16.18 0.88
C ALA A 27 -14.55 14.73 0.40
N VAL A 28 -13.48 13.95 0.56
CA VAL A 28 -13.43 12.52 0.20
C VAL A 28 -13.43 11.70 1.48
N ARG A 29 -14.40 10.81 1.61
CA ARG A 29 -14.48 9.86 2.73
C ARG A 29 -14.07 8.48 2.25
N TYR A 30 -13.19 7.83 2.99
CA TYR A 30 -12.73 6.48 2.68
C TYR A 30 -12.30 5.72 3.92
N GLN A 31 -12.09 4.41 3.76
CA GLN A 31 -11.56 3.53 4.78
C GLN A 31 -10.06 3.24 4.49
N PRO A 32 -9.23 3.02 5.54
CA PRO A 32 -7.83 2.64 5.34
C PRO A 32 -7.73 1.37 4.50
N GLY A 33 -6.93 1.42 3.42
CA GLY A 33 -6.78 0.32 2.47
C GLY A 33 -7.66 0.44 1.21
N GLN A 34 -8.50 1.46 1.09
CA GLN A 34 -9.21 1.72 -0.17
C GLN A 34 -8.30 2.39 -1.20
N TYR A 35 -8.71 2.31 -2.46
CA TYR A 35 -8.02 2.89 -3.61
C TYR A 35 -8.92 3.87 -4.37
N VAL A 36 -8.31 4.68 -5.21
CA VAL A 36 -8.97 5.50 -6.22
C VAL A 36 -8.45 5.14 -7.60
N MET A 37 -9.23 5.44 -8.64
CA MET A 37 -8.75 5.35 -10.01
C MET A 37 -8.30 6.73 -10.46
N ALA A 38 -7.04 6.87 -10.91
CA ALA A 38 -6.62 8.04 -11.67
C ALA A 38 -7.28 8.01 -13.05
N VAL A 39 -8.01 9.05 -13.41
CA VAL A 39 -8.72 9.15 -14.69
C VAL A 39 -7.77 9.73 -15.74
N MET A 40 -7.27 8.88 -16.62
CA MET A 40 -6.36 9.26 -17.71
C MET A 40 -7.10 9.58 -19.01
N GLY A 41 -8.34 9.09 -19.13
CA GLY A 41 -9.23 9.29 -20.25
C GLY A 41 -10.58 8.66 -20.00
N GLU A 42 -11.52 8.79 -20.93
CA GLU A 42 -12.91 8.30 -20.78
C GLU A 42 -12.96 6.81 -20.42
N LYS A 43 -12.08 5.99 -21.03
CA LYS A 43 -11.99 4.54 -20.83
C LYS A 43 -10.69 4.10 -20.15
N ASP A 44 -9.82 5.04 -19.79
CA ASP A 44 -8.54 4.75 -19.15
C ASP A 44 -8.57 5.25 -17.70
N LYS A 45 -8.72 4.30 -16.79
CA LYS A 45 -8.73 4.53 -15.34
C LYS A 45 -7.77 3.56 -14.68
N ARG A 46 -6.85 4.08 -13.87
CA ARG A 46 -5.73 3.31 -13.30
C ARG A 46 -5.80 3.31 -11.78
N PRO A 47 -5.81 2.12 -11.12
CA PRO A 47 -6.00 2.02 -9.68
C PRO A 47 -4.73 2.38 -8.90
N PHE A 48 -4.90 3.14 -7.83
CA PHE A 48 -3.86 3.44 -6.85
C PHE A 48 -4.44 3.41 -5.45
N SER A 49 -3.86 2.60 -4.58
CA SER A 49 -4.20 2.60 -3.16
C SER A 49 -3.88 3.96 -2.54
N LEU A 50 -4.78 4.45 -1.69
CA LEU A 50 -4.54 5.65 -0.91
C LEU A 50 -3.48 5.35 0.15
N ALA A 51 -2.33 6.00 0.05
CA ALA A 51 -1.24 5.86 1.01
C ALA A 51 -1.50 6.68 2.28
N SER A 52 -2.22 7.79 2.15
CA SER A 52 -2.73 8.55 3.29
C SER A 52 -3.79 7.76 4.05
N SER A 53 -3.81 7.90 5.37
CA SER A 53 -4.90 7.40 6.21
C SER A 53 -5.96 8.48 6.42
N PRO A 54 -7.26 8.11 6.57
CA PRO A 54 -8.32 9.08 6.87
C PRO A 54 -8.02 9.96 8.09
N CYS A 55 -7.28 9.44 9.07
CA CYS A 55 -6.90 10.16 10.28
C CYS A 55 -5.74 11.16 10.08
N ARG A 56 -4.97 11.04 8.99
CA ARG A 56 -3.83 11.91 8.66
C ARG A 56 -4.11 12.85 7.49
N GLN A 57 -5.35 13.04 7.11
CA GLN A 57 -5.73 14.01 6.08
C GLN A 57 -5.47 15.45 6.57
N ASN A 58 -4.29 15.98 6.32
CA ASN A 58 -3.99 17.39 6.53
C ASN A 58 -4.80 18.24 5.52
N GLY A 59 -5.88 18.85 5.98
CA GLY A 59 -6.71 19.67 5.11
C GLY A 59 -7.48 18.93 4.01
N GLY A 60 -7.63 17.59 4.13
CA GLY A 60 -8.34 16.77 3.15
C GLY A 60 -7.47 16.25 2.00
N GLU A 61 -6.15 16.37 2.09
CA GLU A 61 -5.23 15.87 1.07
C GLU A 61 -5.19 14.34 1.02
N LEU A 62 -5.04 13.82 -0.20
CA LEU A 62 -4.86 12.40 -0.48
C LEU A 62 -3.44 12.16 -0.98
N GLU A 63 -2.86 11.02 -0.66
CA GLU A 63 -1.52 10.66 -1.07
C GLU A 63 -1.51 9.36 -1.86
N LEU A 64 -0.82 9.36 -3.01
CA LEU A 64 -0.59 8.19 -3.85
C LEU A 64 0.92 7.94 -3.93
N HIS A 65 1.33 6.67 -3.88
CA HIS A 65 2.68 6.26 -4.22
C HIS A 65 2.67 5.54 -5.57
N VAL A 66 3.34 6.10 -6.56
CA VAL A 66 3.31 5.64 -7.95
C VAL A 66 4.67 5.11 -8.35
N GLY A 67 4.77 3.82 -8.57
CA GLY A 67 5.98 3.17 -9.08
C GLY A 67 6.07 3.31 -10.60
N ALA A 68 6.81 4.30 -11.07
CA ALA A 68 6.96 4.67 -12.48
C ALA A 68 8.34 4.27 -13.02
N ALA A 69 8.73 3.00 -12.84
CA ALA A 69 9.91 2.45 -13.50
C ALA A 69 9.74 2.42 -15.03
N ASP A 70 10.83 2.42 -15.78
CA ASP A 70 10.83 2.42 -17.25
C ASP A 70 10.03 1.25 -17.84
N GLU A 71 9.91 0.16 -17.09
CA GLU A 71 9.13 -1.03 -17.44
C GLU A 71 7.61 -0.83 -17.25
N ASN A 72 7.18 0.30 -16.65
CA ASN A 72 5.79 0.62 -16.39
C ASN A 72 5.38 1.98 -16.98
N PRO A 73 5.23 2.08 -18.32
CA PRO A 73 4.89 3.33 -18.99
C PRO A 73 3.53 3.90 -18.53
N PHE A 74 2.59 3.04 -18.15
CA PHE A 74 1.29 3.47 -17.65
C PHE A 74 1.38 4.27 -16.34
N ALA A 75 2.26 3.86 -15.43
CA ALA A 75 2.49 4.60 -14.20
C ALA A 75 3.27 5.91 -14.46
N LEU A 76 4.22 5.89 -15.39
CA LEU A 76 4.96 7.09 -15.78
C LEU A 76 4.04 8.18 -16.35
N GLU A 77 3.09 7.83 -17.21
CA GLU A 77 2.10 8.78 -17.73
C GLU A 77 1.27 9.46 -16.63
N VAL A 78 0.94 8.74 -15.55
CA VAL A 78 0.23 9.30 -14.40
C VAL A 78 1.10 10.34 -13.67
N VAL A 79 2.39 10.04 -13.49
CA VAL A 79 3.35 10.98 -12.89
C VAL A 79 3.52 12.22 -13.76
N GLU A 80 3.67 12.07 -15.06
CA GLU A 80 3.81 13.19 -15.99
C GLU A 80 2.54 14.08 -16.03
N LYS A 81 1.35 13.47 -16.02
CA LYS A 81 0.10 14.21 -15.86
C LYS A 81 0.05 14.99 -14.55
N ALA A 82 0.44 14.36 -13.45
CA ALA A 82 0.45 15.03 -12.14
C ALA A 82 1.44 16.20 -12.12
N LYS A 83 2.63 16.05 -12.71
CA LYS A 83 3.60 17.16 -12.86
C LYS A 83 3.05 18.32 -13.67
N ALA A 84 2.41 18.03 -14.81
CA ALA A 84 1.82 19.06 -15.65
C ALA A 84 0.70 19.83 -14.93
N VAL A 85 -0.12 19.14 -14.16
CA VAL A 85 -1.18 19.76 -13.33
C VAL A 85 -0.55 20.62 -12.22
N LEU A 86 0.48 20.13 -11.55
CA LEU A 86 1.21 20.90 -10.52
C LEU A 86 1.81 22.19 -11.10
N GLU A 87 2.43 22.12 -12.28
CA GLU A 87 3.01 23.27 -12.97
C GLU A 87 1.97 24.29 -13.42
N SER A 88 0.78 23.85 -13.81
CA SER A 88 -0.31 24.74 -14.20
C SER A 88 -0.89 25.54 -13.04
N GLY A 89 -0.80 25.00 -11.82
CA GLY A 89 -1.38 25.59 -10.61
C GLY A 89 -2.93 25.54 -10.58
N GLU A 90 -3.54 24.83 -11.53
CA GLU A 90 -5.00 24.69 -11.63
C GLU A 90 -5.43 23.25 -11.27
N ALA A 91 -6.67 23.09 -10.84
CA ALA A 91 -7.22 21.74 -10.66
C ALA A 91 -7.39 21.05 -12.03
N GLY A 92 -6.80 19.90 -12.18
CA GLY A 92 -6.80 19.18 -13.47
C GLY A 92 -6.55 17.68 -13.34
N PHE A 93 -6.31 17.17 -12.13
CA PHE A 93 -6.13 15.76 -11.88
C PHE A 93 -7.44 15.14 -11.39
N GLU A 94 -8.00 14.23 -12.16
CA GLU A 94 -9.26 13.60 -11.83
C GLU A 94 -9.04 12.22 -11.22
N ILE A 95 -9.80 11.92 -10.15
CA ILE A 95 -9.89 10.60 -9.52
C ILE A 95 -11.34 10.15 -9.44
N THR A 96 -11.57 8.85 -9.26
CA THR A 96 -12.90 8.33 -8.90
C THR A 96 -13.16 8.47 -7.41
N GLU A 97 -14.42 8.25 -6.98
CA GLU A 97 -14.72 7.94 -5.58
C GLU A 97 -13.87 6.75 -5.12
N PRO A 98 -13.47 6.72 -3.82
CA PRO A 98 -12.77 5.57 -3.25
C PRO A 98 -13.56 4.28 -3.39
N ALA A 99 -12.84 3.21 -3.65
CA ALA A 99 -13.38 1.87 -3.88
C ALA A 99 -12.51 0.81 -3.21
N GLY A 100 -12.92 -0.44 -3.29
CA GLY A 100 -12.26 -1.60 -2.71
C GLY A 100 -12.95 -2.08 -1.44
N ASP A 101 -13.09 -3.41 -1.34
CA ASP A 101 -13.71 -4.07 -0.19
C ASP A 101 -12.70 -4.64 0.80
N ALA A 102 -11.41 -4.59 0.46
CA ALA A 102 -10.33 -5.09 1.30
C ALA A 102 -9.79 -4.03 2.30
N TRP A 103 -10.63 -3.13 2.76
CA TRP A 103 -10.29 -2.13 3.77
C TRP A 103 -10.15 -2.74 5.18
N LEU A 104 -9.43 -2.06 6.06
CA LEU A 104 -9.16 -2.50 7.43
C LEU A 104 -10.45 -2.63 8.24
N ARG A 105 -10.71 -3.84 8.76
CA ARG A 105 -11.86 -4.15 9.62
C ARG A 105 -11.51 -3.90 11.09
N GLU A 106 -12.51 -3.52 11.86
CA GLU A 106 -12.39 -3.52 13.32
C GLU A 106 -12.35 -4.96 13.83
N SER A 107 -11.30 -5.30 14.57
CA SER A 107 -11.06 -6.63 15.08
C SER A 107 -10.07 -6.60 16.23
N ASP A 108 -10.19 -7.55 17.17
CA ASP A 108 -9.21 -7.78 18.25
C ASP A 108 -8.10 -8.77 17.82
N ARG A 109 -8.16 -9.29 16.60
CA ARG A 109 -7.18 -10.24 16.07
C ARG A 109 -5.86 -9.54 15.76
N PRO A 110 -4.73 -10.24 15.91
CA PRO A 110 -3.46 -9.70 15.40
C PRO A 110 -3.52 -9.52 13.88
N LEU A 111 -2.86 -8.47 13.40
CA LEU A 111 -2.82 -8.11 11.99
C LEU A 111 -1.55 -8.63 11.34
N LEU A 112 -1.69 -9.21 10.14
CA LEU A 112 -0.57 -9.49 9.24
C LEU A 112 -0.78 -8.71 7.94
N LEU A 113 0.08 -7.70 7.74
CA LEU A 113 0.02 -6.79 6.61
C LEU A 113 1.16 -7.14 5.64
N ILE A 114 0.83 -7.53 4.42
CA ILE A 114 1.80 -7.98 3.42
C ILE A 114 1.75 -7.07 2.20
N ALA A 115 2.89 -6.48 1.85
CA ALA A 115 3.04 -5.63 0.68
C ALA A 115 4.10 -6.16 -0.28
N GLY A 116 3.83 -6.06 -1.58
CA GLY A 116 4.80 -6.20 -2.66
C GLY A 116 5.00 -4.88 -3.38
N GLY A 117 6.24 -4.37 -3.42
CA GLY A 117 6.56 -3.11 -4.09
C GLY A 117 5.70 -1.93 -3.59
N THR A 118 5.08 -1.19 -4.50
CA THR A 118 4.19 -0.04 -4.17
C THR A 118 2.84 -0.43 -3.56
N GLY A 119 2.53 -1.73 -3.44
CA GLY A 119 1.44 -2.23 -2.59
C GLY A 119 1.60 -1.79 -1.13
N PHE A 120 2.77 -1.30 -0.76
CA PHE A 120 3.02 -0.68 0.54
C PHE A 120 2.10 0.52 0.84
N SER A 121 1.61 1.25 -0.17
CA SER A 121 0.62 2.33 0.01
C SER A 121 -0.62 1.87 0.79
N TYR A 122 -1.14 0.71 0.43
CA TYR A 122 -2.27 0.08 1.09
C TYR A 122 -1.97 -0.24 2.56
N VAL A 123 -0.82 -0.86 2.83
CA VAL A 123 -0.36 -1.20 4.18
C VAL A 123 -0.09 0.06 5.00
N ARG A 124 0.54 1.08 4.40
CA ARG A 124 0.84 2.34 5.07
C ARG A 124 -0.40 3.01 5.65
N SER A 125 -1.46 3.10 4.85
CA SER A 125 -2.73 3.69 5.28
C SER A 125 -3.33 2.97 6.50
N MET A 126 -3.23 1.64 6.54
CA MET A 126 -3.71 0.84 7.66
C MET A 126 -2.87 1.03 8.93
N VAL A 127 -1.54 1.01 8.79
CA VAL A 127 -0.62 1.21 9.92
C VAL A 127 -0.82 2.56 10.58
N ASP A 128 -0.89 3.62 9.78
CA ASP A 128 -1.15 4.98 10.27
C ASP A 128 -2.49 5.08 11.01
N HIS A 129 -3.52 4.41 10.49
CA HIS A 129 -4.82 4.34 11.14
C HIS A 129 -4.72 3.62 12.51
N CYS A 130 -4.10 2.44 12.54
CA CYS A 130 -3.94 1.65 13.77
C CYS A 130 -3.23 2.46 14.86
N ILE A 131 -2.17 3.18 14.52
CA ILE A 131 -1.44 4.04 15.45
C ILE A 131 -2.34 5.18 15.97
N SER A 132 -3.04 5.85 15.06
CA SER A 132 -3.95 6.96 15.40
C SER A 132 -5.09 6.50 16.33
N GLN A 133 -5.63 5.31 16.09
CA GLN A 133 -6.68 4.72 16.93
C GLN A 133 -6.14 4.03 18.19
N LYS A 134 -4.82 4.04 18.39
CA LYS A 134 -4.13 3.43 19.54
C LYS A 134 -4.45 1.93 19.66
N ILE A 135 -4.57 1.23 18.54
CA ILE A 135 -4.76 -0.21 18.52
C ILE A 135 -3.53 -0.88 19.10
N GLN A 136 -3.73 -1.79 20.08
CA GLN A 136 -2.66 -2.47 20.79
C GLN A 136 -2.48 -3.93 20.38
N SER A 137 -3.35 -4.45 19.51
CA SER A 137 -3.18 -5.79 18.93
C SER A 137 -1.85 -5.87 18.17
N PRO A 138 -1.16 -7.01 18.21
CA PRO A 138 0.09 -7.17 17.45
C PRO A 138 -0.11 -6.92 15.95
N ILE A 139 0.81 -6.19 15.35
CA ILE A 139 0.83 -5.86 13.91
C ILE A 139 2.16 -6.34 13.33
N PHE A 140 2.09 -7.24 12.35
CA PHE A 140 3.24 -7.72 11.61
C PHE A 140 3.19 -7.17 10.19
N ILE A 141 4.24 -6.49 9.77
CA ILE A 141 4.36 -5.85 8.46
C ILE A 141 5.47 -6.54 7.69
N TYR A 142 5.11 -7.22 6.59
CA TYR A 142 6.05 -7.83 5.65
C TYR A 142 6.02 -7.05 4.35
N TRP A 143 7.15 -6.43 4.01
CA TRP A 143 7.25 -5.64 2.78
C TRP A 143 8.33 -6.22 1.87
N GLY A 144 7.89 -6.79 0.75
CA GLY A 144 8.74 -7.40 -0.27
C GLY A 144 9.06 -6.43 -1.41
N ALA A 145 10.31 -6.44 -1.85
CA ALA A 145 10.76 -5.73 -3.04
C ALA A 145 11.86 -6.52 -3.75
N ARG A 146 12.21 -6.14 -4.99
CA ARG A 146 13.31 -6.79 -5.71
C ARG A 146 14.66 -6.42 -5.09
N THR A 147 14.89 -5.14 -4.80
CA THR A 147 16.12 -4.61 -4.22
C THR A 147 15.84 -3.67 -3.04
N PRO A 148 16.82 -3.42 -2.17
CA PRO A 148 16.66 -2.52 -1.02
C PRO A 148 16.19 -1.10 -1.38
N CYS A 149 16.65 -0.57 -2.51
CA CYS A 149 16.27 0.76 -2.99
C CYS A 149 14.75 0.91 -3.18
N GLN A 150 14.04 -0.15 -3.55
CA GLN A 150 12.59 -0.12 -3.77
C GLN A 150 11.77 -0.10 -2.47
N LEU A 151 12.41 -0.32 -1.33
CA LEU A 151 11.79 -0.16 0.00
C LEU A 151 11.89 1.32 0.43
N TYR A 152 11.24 2.20 -0.31
CA TYR A 152 11.38 3.66 -0.25
C TYR A 152 11.00 4.31 1.10
N ALA A 153 10.34 3.60 2.00
CA ALA A 153 10.01 4.03 3.36
C ALA A 153 10.63 3.10 4.43
N HIS A 154 11.72 2.38 4.10
CA HIS A 154 12.37 1.41 4.99
C HIS A 154 12.72 2.02 6.34
N ASP A 155 13.48 3.10 6.35
CA ASP A 155 14.00 3.72 7.58
C ASP A 155 12.87 4.29 8.44
N GLU A 156 11.83 4.85 7.80
CA GLU A 156 10.64 5.34 8.49
C GLU A 156 9.89 4.19 9.18
N MET A 157 9.71 3.07 8.48
CA MET A 157 9.02 1.90 9.04
C MET A 157 9.84 1.21 10.14
N GLN A 158 11.15 1.20 10.01
CA GLN A 158 12.05 0.71 11.05
C GLN A 158 11.94 1.56 12.33
N ALA A 159 12.03 2.88 12.18
CA ALA A 159 11.87 3.81 13.31
C ALA A 159 10.49 3.72 13.97
N LEU A 160 9.44 3.51 13.16
CA LEU A 160 8.08 3.34 13.64
C LEU A 160 7.94 2.06 14.48
N ALA A 161 8.50 0.94 14.02
CA ALA A 161 8.49 -0.32 14.77
C ALA A 161 9.29 -0.21 16.10
N GLU A 162 10.38 0.55 16.12
CA GLU A 162 11.13 0.83 17.34
C GLU A 162 10.33 1.66 18.36
N GLN A 163 9.48 2.58 17.89
CA GLN A 163 8.62 3.41 18.74
C GLN A 163 7.36 2.69 19.26
N HIS A 164 6.92 1.63 18.55
CA HIS A 164 5.69 0.90 18.84
C HIS A 164 5.97 -0.59 19.05
N PRO A 165 6.22 -1.06 20.29
CA PRO A 165 6.66 -2.45 20.58
C PRO A 165 5.69 -3.55 20.11
N HIS A 166 4.43 -3.22 19.83
CA HIS A 166 3.43 -4.14 19.28
C HIS A 166 3.47 -4.23 17.74
N ILE A 167 4.32 -3.44 17.09
CA ILE A 167 4.50 -3.44 15.63
C ILE A 167 5.86 -4.08 15.31
N THR A 168 5.81 -5.10 14.45
CA THR A 168 7.02 -5.76 13.90
C THR A 168 7.12 -5.44 12.43
N PHE A 169 8.25 -4.92 11.98
CA PHE A 169 8.53 -4.65 10.58
C PHE A 169 9.56 -5.64 10.04
N MET A 170 9.22 -6.32 8.96
CA MET A 170 10.05 -7.32 8.29
C MET A 170 10.23 -6.96 6.81
N PRO A 171 11.28 -6.23 6.46
CA PRO A 171 11.64 -5.97 5.07
C PRO A 171 12.26 -7.21 4.43
N VAL A 172 11.84 -7.52 3.20
CA VAL A 172 12.30 -8.68 2.43
C VAL A 172 12.71 -8.24 1.03
N VAL A 173 13.92 -8.62 0.58
CA VAL A 173 14.37 -8.33 -0.79
C VAL A 173 14.73 -9.60 -1.52
N GLU A 174 14.43 -9.66 -2.82
CA GLU A 174 14.84 -10.80 -3.65
C GLU A 174 16.34 -10.80 -3.92
N GLN A 175 16.93 -9.60 -4.05
CA GLN A 175 18.35 -9.39 -4.33
C GLN A 175 18.94 -8.45 -3.29
N ALA A 176 19.78 -9.01 -2.42
CA ALA A 176 20.50 -8.22 -1.43
C ALA A 176 21.61 -7.42 -2.10
N GLU A 177 21.72 -6.15 -1.76
CA GLU A 177 22.76 -5.25 -2.21
C GLU A 177 23.38 -4.52 -1.02
N GLY A 178 24.68 -4.23 -1.11
CA GLY A 178 25.39 -3.50 -0.07
C GLY A 178 25.37 -4.20 1.30
N GLU A 179 25.11 -3.43 2.35
CA GLU A 179 25.05 -3.92 3.75
C GLU A 179 23.63 -4.34 4.17
N TRP A 180 22.87 -4.96 3.28
CA TRP A 180 21.51 -5.41 3.60
C TRP A 180 21.47 -6.34 4.82
N ARG A 181 20.58 -6.05 5.78
CA ARG A 181 20.42 -6.79 7.04
C ARG A 181 19.03 -7.42 7.21
N GLY A 182 18.11 -7.17 6.28
CA GLY A 182 16.77 -7.77 6.29
C GLY A 182 16.76 -9.18 5.72
N LYS A 183 15.57 -9.77 5.59
CA LYS A 183 15.41 -11.07 4.93
C LYS A 183 15.70 -10.98 3.43
N VAL A 184 16.16 -12.10 2.87
CA VAL A 184 16.42 -12.27 1.43
C VAL A 184 15.56 -13.41 0.91
N GLY A 185 14.86 -13.17 -0.20
CA GLY A 185 13.99 -14.13 -0.85
C GLY A 185 12.61 -13.56 -1.17
N ASN A 186 11.61 -14.44 -1.23
CA ASN A 186 10.23 -14.09 -1.49
C ASN A 186 9.52 -13.69 -0.19
N VAL A 187 8.72 -12.62 -0.23
CA VAL A 187 8.01 -12.14 0.97
C VAL A 187 7.02 -13.15 1.53
N LEU A 188 6.37 -13.96 0.69
CA LEU A 188 5.43 -14.99 1.16
C LEU A 188 6.16 -16.16 1.82
N GLU A 189 7.31 -16.55 1.29
CA GLU A 189 8.17 -17.57 1.90
C GLU A 189 8.69 -17.11 3.26
N ALA A 190 9.08 -15.85 3.39
CA ALA A 190 9.47 -15.25 4.66
C ALA A 190 8.34 -15.32 5.71
N VAL A 191 7.09 -15.06 5.32
CA VAL A 191 5.93 -15.25 6.19
C VAL A 191 5.77 -16.73 6.57
N MET A 192 5.89 -17.64 5.62
CA MET A 192 5.76 -19.08 5.86
C MET A 192 6.82 -19.65 6.80
N GLU A 193 8.03 -19.07 6.78
CA GLU A 193 9.12 -19.44 7.69
C GLU A 193 8.83 -18.98 9.13
N ASP A 194 8.28 -17.79 9.30
CA ASP A 194 8.11 -17.17 10.60
C ASP A 194 6.82 -17.60 11.30
N PHE A 195 5.81 -18.08 10.56
CA PHE A 195 4.50 -18.47 11.12
C PHE A 195 4.17 -19.94 10.89
N VAL A 196 4.01 -20.68 11.98
CA VAL A 196 3.54 -22.08 11.94
C VAL A 196 2.04 -22.14 11.65
N SER A 197 1.27 -21.16 12.14
CA SER A 197 -0.18 -21.04 11.93
C SER A 197 -0.57 -19.58 11.78
N LEU A 198 -1.51 -19.31 10.90
CA LEU A 198 -2.05 -17.98 10.61
C LEU A 198 -3.57 -17.89 10.86
N GLY A 199 -4.19 -18.96 11.37
CA GLY A 199 -5.63 -19.03 11.57
C GLY A 199 -6.20 -18.00 12.57
N ALA A 200 -5.34 -17.43 13.44
CA ALA A 200 -5.76 -16.41 14.40
C ALA A 200 -5.62 -14.98 13.88
N TYR A 201 -5.07 -14.76 12.69
CA TYR A 201 -4.74 -13.43 12.16
C TYR A 201 -5.81 -12.93 11.20
N ASP A 202 -5.96 -11.60 11.13
CA ASP A 202 -6.55 -10.92 10.00
C ASP A 202 -5.41 -10.50 9.05
N ILE A 203 -5.48 -10.95 7.80
CA ILE A 203 -4.39 -10.86 6.84
C ILE A 203 -4.79 -9.96 5.68
N TYR A 204 -4.01 -8.94 5.42
CA TYR A 204 -4.21 -7.96 4.35
C TYR A 204 -3.05 -8.00 3.38
N ILE A 205 -3.33 -8.14 2.08
CA ILE A 205 -2.31 -8.36 1.06
C ILE A 205 -2.49 -7.36 -0.08
N ALA A 206 -1.43 -6.64 -0.42
CA ALA A 206 -1.36 -5.79 -1.60
C ALA A 206 -0.08 -6.02 -2.40
N GLY A 207 -0.22 -6.11 -3.71
CA GLY A 207 0.85 -6.37 -4.65
C GLY A 207 0.29 -6.87 -5.97
N ARG A 208 1.10 -7.60 -6.73
CA ARG A 208 0.66 -8.22 -7.99
C ARG A 208 -0.44 -9.25 -7.73
N PHE A 209 -1.35 -9.40 -8.68
CA PHE A 209 -2.46 -10.37 -8.59
C PHE A 209 -1.99 -11.79 -8.35
N GLU A 210 -0.91 -12.19 -9.04
CA GLU A 210 -0.30 -13.51 -8.88
C GLU A 210 0.19 -13.73 -7.45
N MET A 211 0.81 -12.72 -6.82
CA MET A 211 1.27 -12.81 -5.43
C MET A 211 0.09 -13.01 -4.47
N ALA A 212 -0.98 -12.25 -4.65
CA ALA A 212 -2.19 -12.38 -3.82
C ALA A 212 -2.85 -13.75 -3.97
N GLY A 213 -2.93 -14.27 -5.20
CA GLY A 213 -3.46 -15.61 -5.49
C GLY A 213 -2.65 -16.71 -4.84
N VAL A 214 -1.32 -16.67 -4.98
CA VAL A 214 -0.41 -17.63 -4.34
C VAL A 214 -0.53 -17.57 -2.82
N ALA A 215 -0.56 -16.37 -2.24
CA ALA A 215 -0.73 -16.19 -0.79
C ALA A 215 -2.03 -16.81 -0.28
N ARG A 216 -3.16 -16.54 -0.97
CA ARG A 216 -4.46 -17.12 -0.61
C ARG A 216 -4.40 -18.63 -0.56
N ASP A 217 -3.91 -19.25 -1.62
CA ASP A 217 -3.91 -20.70 -1.75
C ASP A 217 -2.94 -21.35 -0.74
N MET A 218 -1.77 -20.77 -0.56
CA MET A 218 -0.73 -21.24 0.37
C MET A 218 -1.18 -21.10 1.83
N PHE A 219 -1.68 -19.94 2.24
CA PHE A 219 -2.05 -19.69 3.64
C PHE A 219 -3.30 -20.49 4.05
N CYS A 220 -4.30 -20.58 3.17
CA CYS A 220 -5.48 -21.38 3.45
C CYS A 220 -5.14 -22.88 3.55
N LYS A 221 -4.29 -23.38 2.66
CA LYS A 221 -3.95 -24.80 2.60
C LYS A 221 -2.99 -25.24 3.70
N GLU A 222 -1.99 -24.39 4.03
CA GLU A 222 -0.83 -24.81 4.82
C GLU A 222 -0.74 -24.14 6.19
N ARG A 223 -1.48 -23.04 6.43
CA ARG A 223 -1.43 -22.26 7.68
C ARG A 223 -2.77 -22.06 8.37
N GLY A 224 -3.80 -22.74 7.89
CA GLY A 224 -5.12 -22.76 8.54
C GLY A 224 -5.89 -21.44 8.47
N VAL A 225 -5.63 -20.61 7.46
CA VAL A 225 -6.34 -19.34 7.27
C VAL A 225 -7.73 -19.60 6.70
N SER A 226 -8.76 -19.00 7.32
CA SER A 226 -10.08 -18.88 6.71
C SER A 226 -10.09 -17.74 5.70
N ARG A 227 -10.79 -17.94 4.57
CA ARG A 227 -10.95 -16.87 3.56
C ARG A 227 -11.63 -15.62 4.10
N ASP A 228 -12.45 -15.75 5.15
CA ASP A 228 -13.13 -14.63 5.79
C ASP A 228 -12.18 -13.69 6.56
N HIS A 229 -10.94 -14.12 6.77
CA HIS A 229 -9.88 -13.38 7.43
C HIS A 229 -8.71 -13.03 6.50
N LEU A 230 -8.92 -13.12 5.19
CA LEU A 230 -7.93 -12.85 4.17
C LEU A 230 -8.47 -11.81 3.18
N TYR A 231 -7.83 -10.66 3.12
CA TYR A 231 -8.31 -9.48 2.40
C TYR A 231 -7.30 -9.04 1.34
N SER A 232 -7.76 -8.86 0.13
CA SER A 232 -7.02 -8.25 -0.97
C SER A 232 -8.01 -7.81 -2.05
N ASP A 233 -7.84 -6.62 -2.59
CA ASP A 233 -8.65 -6.16 -3.73
C ASP A 233 -8.39 -7.01 -4.99
N ALA A 234 -7.22 -7.65 -5.08
CA ALA A 234 -6.89 -8.58 -6.15
C ALA A 234 -7.88 -9.77 -6.24
N PHE A 235 -8.47 -10.18 -5.12
CA PHE A 235 -9.39 -11.33 -5.09
C PHE A 235 -10.69 -11.12 -5.87
N ALA A 236 -11.04 -9.89 -6.22
CA ALA A 236 -12.15 -9.60 -7.11
C ALA A 236 -11.87 -9.94 -8.58
N PHE A 237 -10.59 -10.22 -8.92
CA PHE A 237 -10.13 -10.41 -10.30
C PHE A 237 -9.51 -11.79 -10.56
N ILE A 238 -9.33 -12.62 -9.50
CA ILE A 238 -8.66 -13.95 -9.57
C ILE A 238 -9.45 -15.06 -8.86
#